data_5d5f4a181f1286f1d327e8a501491eec
#
_entry.id   5d5f4a181f1286f1d327e8a501491eec
#
_cell.length_a   1.000
_cell.length_b   1.000
_cell.length_c   1.000
_cell.angle_alpha   90.00
_cell.angle_beta   90.00
_cell.angle_gamma   90.00
#
_symmetry.space_group_name_H-M   'P 1'
#
loop_
_entity.id
_entity.type
_entity.pdbx_description
1 polymer ?
#
loop_
_entity_poly.entity_id
_entity_poly.type
_entity_poly.pdbx_seq_one_letter_code
_entity_poly.pdbx_strand_id
1 'polypeptide(L)'
;FQNLIREDYREQIVQEFRANANIHKDFYEQTFPICLKNGEVWLHTRLALREKGTGTNGGDKSFGVIQRVEAPKEVEQKNTLRRVNDLLRRQNYISQSLLRFLHDDDVDSCIMEILNDVLSLYQGGRVYIFEYNENYTHHSCTYEVVSEGVSKEKNKQQSIPVNETRWWCEQILSGKPIILTSLKQLPEEAEDEYKFLDAQGICSLMVAPLMAGDRVWGF
;
A
#
# COMPACT_ATOMS: atom_id res chain seq x y z
N PHE A 1 -24.41 -0.26 10.51
CA PHE A 1 -24.44 0.34 9.17
C PHE A 1 -23.36 1.41 8.98
N GLN A 2 -23.22 2.36 9.93
CA GLN A 2 -22.25 3.45 9.85
C GLN A 2 -20.81 2.96 9.62
N ASN A 3 -20.43 1.82 10.18
CA ASN A 3 -19.09 1.23 10.00
C ASN A 3 -18.83 0.67 8.59
N LEU A 4 -19.89 0.53 7.77
CA LEU A 4 -19.76 0.12 6.38
C LEU A 4 -19.50 1.31 5.45
N ILE A 5 -19.82 2.54 5.89
CA ILE A 5 -19.53 3.75 5.12
C ILE A 5 -18.02 3.92 5.06
N ARG A 6 -17.48 4.19 3.87
CA ARG A 6 -16.07 4.45 3.68
C ARG A 6 -15.60 5.60 4.59
N GLU A 7 -14.45 5.44 5.21
CA GLU A 7 -14.01 6.26 6.36
C GLU A 7 -13.98 7.77 6.05
N ASP A 8 -13.49 8.15 4.88
CA ASP A 8 -13.39 9.54 4.44
C ASP A 8 -14.75 10.23 4.17
N TYR A 9 -15.84 9.45 4.06
CA TYR A 9 -17.21 9.96 3.90
C TYR A 9 -18.02 9.90 5.19
N ARG A 10 -17.60 9.12 6.17
CA ARG A 10 -18.42 8.76 7.34
C ARG A 10 -18.86 9.96 8.14
N GLU A 11 -17.93 10.85 8.47
CA GLU A 11 -18.23 12.02 9.30
C GLU A 11 -19.20 12.97 8.60
N GLN A 12 -18.95 13.30 7.35
CA GLN A 12 -19.83 14.16 6.55
C GLN A 12 -21.24 13.57 6.44
N ILE A 13 -21.37 12.30 6.09
CA ILE A 13 -22.66 11.62 5.93
C ILE A 13 -23.48 11.62 7.23
N VAL A 14 -22.82 11.36 8.37
CA VAL A 14 -23.48 11.36 9.68
C VAL A 14 -23.92 12.77 10.09
N GLN A 15 -23.09 13.79 9.82
CA GLN A 15 -23.44 15.19 10.11
C GLN A 15 -24.60 15.67 9.26
N GLU A 16 -24.59 15.41 7.95
CA GLU A 16 -25.68 15.74 7.03
C GLU A 16 -26.97 15.02 7.42
N PHE A 17 -26.90 13.74 7.79
CA PHE A 17 -28.07 13.00 8.27
C PHE A 17 -28.68 13.66 9.52
N ARG A 18 -27.87 14.02 10.52
CA ARG A 18 -28.31 14.69 11.75
C ARG A 18 -28.88 16.07 11.48
N ALA A 19 -28.26 16.85 10.61
CA ALA A 19 -28.72 18.17 10.23
C ALA A 19 -30.10 18.10 9.54
N ASN A 20 -30.30 17.16 8.63
CA ASN A 20 -31.53 17.01 7.87
C ASN A 20 -32.66 16.31 8.67
N ALA A 21 -32.33 15.50 9.67
CA ALA A 21 -33.33 14.91 10.57
C ALA A 21 -34.08 15.97 11.39
N ASN A 22 -33.49 17.15 11.61
CA ASN A 22 -34.09 18.26 12.35
C ASN A 22 -34.88 19.24 11.46
N ILE A 23 -34.77 19.13 10.12
CA ILE A 23 -35.50 20.00 9.17
C ILE A 23 -36.74 19.24 8.70
N HIS A 24 -37.90 19.86 8.76
CA HIS A 24 -39.16 19.33 8.25
C HIS A 24 -39.14 19.27 6.71
N LYS A 25 -38.35 18.37 6.15
CA LYS A 25 -38.36 18.04 4.72
C LYS A 25 -39.12 16.73 4.51
N ASP A 26 -39.91 16.67 3.43
CA ASP A 26 -40.68 15.47 3.07
C ASP A 26 -39.76 14.26 2.79
N PHE A 27 -38.57 14.51 2.34
CA PHE A 27 -37.53 13.48 2.11
C PHE A 27 -36.11 14.05 2.18
N TYR A 28 -35.18 13.17 2.41
CA TYR A 28 -33.72 13.43 2.44
C TYR A 28 -33.02 12.43 1.56
N GLU A 29 -32.09 12.90 0.72
CA GLU A 29 -31.31 12.07 -0.21
C GLU A 29 -29.83 12.21 0.05
N GLN A 30 -29.11 11.08 -0.01
CA GLN A 30 -27.64 11.03 0.07
C GLN A 30 -27.10 9.97 -0.87
N THR A 31 -25.89 10.24 -1.41
CA THR A 31 -25.12 9.27 -2.18
C THR A 31 -23.75 9.09 -1.54
N PHE A 32 -23.40 7.87 -1.19
CA PHE A 32 -22.14 7.57 -0.49
C PHE A 32 -21.64 6.16 -0.77
N PRO A 33 -20.31 5.93 -0.65
CA PRO A 33 -19.73 4.61 -0.80
C PRO A 33 -19.79 3.81 0.51
N ILE A 34 -20.02 2.49 0.37
CA ILE A 34 -19.84 1.50 1.43
C ILE A 34 -18.78 0.49 1.05
N CYS A 35 -18.02 0.04 2.05
CA CYS A 35 -17.03 -1.01 1.89
C CYS A 35 -17.63 -2.37 2.24
N LEU A 36 -17.61 -3.29 1.29
CA LEU A 36 -18.02 -4.69 1.46
C LEU A 36 -16.81 -5.60 1.31
N LYS A 37 -16.93 -6.88 1.71
CA LYS A 37 -15.86 -7.88 1.55
C LYS A 37 -15.37 -8.01 0.10
N ASN A 38 -16.23 -7.76 -0.88
CA ASN A 38 -15.95 -7.92 -2.32
C ASN A 38 -15.70 -6.59 -3.03
N GLY A 39 -15.43 -5.50 -2.29
CA GLY A 39 -15.13 -4.19 -2.86
C GLY A 39 -16.08 -3.07 -2.42
N GLU A 40 -15.94 -1.93 -3.05
CA GLU A 40 -16.72 -0.73 -2.80
C GLU A 40 -18.00 -0.72 -3.64
N VAL A 41 -19.11 -0.30 -3.03
CA VAL A 41 -20.41 -0.12 -3.68
C VAL A 41 -20.94 1.26 -3.35
N TRP A 42 -21.40 2.01 -4.34
CA TRP A 42 -22.06 3.29 -4.16
C TRP A 42 -23.55 3.11 -3.97
N LEU A 43 -24.08 3.75 -2.93
CA LEU A 43 -25.49 3.72 -2.58
C LEU A 43 -26.09 5.12 -2.69
N HIS A 44 -27.25 5.19 -3.32
CA HIS A 44 -28.15 6.32 -3.23
C HIS A 44 -29.30 5.97 -2.28
N THR A 45 -29.50 6.80 -1.26
CA THR A 45 -30.57 6.61 -0.27
C THR A 45 -31.53 7.77 -0.33
N ARG A 46 -32.81 7.44 -0.34
CA ARG A 46 -33.91 8.43 -0.21
C ARG A 46 -34.75 8.05 0.99
N LEU A 47 -34.71 8.86 2.03
CA LEU A 47 -35.34 8.61 3.31
C LEU A 47 -36.48 9.64 3.55
N ALA A 48 -37.64 9.16 3.97
CA ALA A 48 -38.73 10.01 4.43
C ALA A 48 -38.88 9.83 5.95
N LEU A 49 -38.92 10.93 6.68
CA LEU A 49 -39.22 10.92 8.12
C LEU A 49 -40.74 10.90 8.30
N ARG A 50 -41.30 9.82 8.83
CA ARG A 50 -42.79 9.68 8.91
C ARG A 50 -43.36 9.69 10.32
N GLU A 51 -42.61 9.26 11.34
CA GLU A 51 -43.15 9.11 12.69
C GLU A 51 -42.11 9.51 13.74
N LYS A 52 -42.49 10.53 14.54
CA LYS A 52 -41.66 10.94 15.70
C LYS A 52 -41.98 10.09 16.91
N GLY A 53 -40.92 9.60 17.58
CA GLY A 53 -41.04 8.97 18.90
C GLY A 53 -41.67 7.58 18.93
N THR A 54 -41.90 6.93 17.78
CA THR A 54 -42.53 5.59 17.70
C THR A 54 -41.52 4.46 17.49
N GLY A 55 -40.20 4.79 17.37
CA GLY A 55 -39.11 3.83 17.24
C GLY A 55 -38.80 3.09 18.54
N THR A 56 -38.06 2.00 18.44
CA THR A 56 -37.51 1.29 19.59
C THR A 56 -36.66 2.27 20.42
N ASN A 57 -36.90 2.38 21.72
CA ASN A 57 -36.31 3.37 22.63
C ASN A 57 -36.77 4.84 22.42
N GLY A 58 -37.96 5.10 21.88
CA GLY A 58 -38.51 6.45 21.71
C GLY A 58 -37.87 7.28 20.59
N GLY A 59 -37.11 6.66 19.70
CA GLY A 59 -36.52 7.31 18.54
C GLY A 59 -37.48 7.46 17.37
N ASP A 60 -37.13 8.32 16.42
CA ASP A 60 -37.93 8.54 15.20
C ASP A 60 -37.78 7.35 14.21
N LYS A 61 -38.87 7.02 13.51
CA LYS A 61 -38.86 6.03 12.44
C LYS A 61 -38.73 6.71 11.08
N SER A 62 -37.77 6.30 10.30
CA SER A 62 -37.58 6.71 8.90
C SER A 62 -37.81 5.53 7.97
N PHE A 63 -38.52 5.77 6.88
CA PHE A 63 -38.73 4.82 5.80
C PHE A 63 -38.05 5.34 4.54
N GLY A 64 -37.44 4.46 3.75
CA GLY A 64 -36.81 4.92 2.55
C GLY A 64 -36.40 3.81 1.59
N VAL A 65 -35.87 4.21 0.47
CA VAL A 65 -35.35 3.35 -0.57
C VAL A 65 -33.82 3.47 -0.59
N ILE A 66 -33.12 2.34 -0.69
CA ILE A 66 -31.71 2.27 -0.90
C ILE A 66 -31.49 1.62 -2.27
N GLN A 67 -30.74 2.30 -3.13
CA GLN A 67 -30.46 1.84 -4.47
C GLN A 67 -28.96 1.83 -4.71
N ARG A 68 -28.45 0.79 -5.36
CA ARG A 68 -27.08 0.78 -5.86
C ARG A 68 -26.97 1.69 -7.07
N VAL A 69 -25.96 2.53 -7.10
CA VAL A 69 -25.69 3.48 -8.20
C VAL A 69 -24.22 3.39 -8.63
N GLU A 70 -23.91 3.95 -9.77
CA GLU A 70 -22.53 4.15 -10.20
C GLU A 70 -21.88 5.27 -9.38
N ALA A 71 -20.54 5.23 -9.26
CA ALA A 71 -19.80 6.30 -8.60
C ALA A 71 -20.02 7.64 -9.32
N PRO A 72 -20.20 8.75 -8.58
CA PRO A 72 -20.31 10.06 -9.21
C PRO A 72 -19.10 10.34 -10.12
N LYS A 73 -19.34 10.89 -11.30
CA LYS A 73 -18.28 11.19 -12.31
C LYS A 73 -17.12 12.02 -11.75
N GLU A 74 -17.41 12.93 -10.84
CA GLU A 74 -16.38 13.75 -10.17
C GLU A 74 -15.42 12.91 -9.34
N VAL A 75 -15.91 11.84 -8.70
CA VAL A 75 -15.08 10.91 -7.92
C VAL A 75 -14.20 10.06 -8.86
N GLU A 76 -14.74 9.60 -9.98
CA GLU A 76 -13.98 8.87 -10.99
C GLU A 76 -12.86 9.74 -11.59
N GLN A 77 -13.18 10.99 -11.93
CA GLN A 77 -12.20 11.95 -12.45
C GLN A 77 -11.11 12.24 -11.42
N LYS A 78 -11.47 12.46 -10.16
CA LYS A 78 -10.50 12.68 -9.07
C LYS A 78 -9.58 11.47 -8.85
N ASN A 79 -10.14 10.25 -8.91
CA ASN A 79 -9.35 9.02 -8.79
C ASN A 79 -8.42 8.82 -9.98
N THR A 80 -8.89 9.12 -11.19
CA THR A 80 -8.08 9.07 -12.40
C THR A 80 -6.93 10.07 -12.32
N LEU A 81 -7.21 11.32 -11.91
CA LEU A 81 -6.20 12.36 -11.77
C LEU A 81 -5.14 11.98 -10.72
N ARG A 82 -5.55 11.41 -9.59
CA ARG A 82 -4.60 10.89 -8.58
C ARG A 82 -3.69 9.82 -9.17
N ARG A 83 -4.24 8.83 -9.87
CA ARG A 83 -3.45 7.77 -10.52
C ARG A 83 -2.45 8.33 -11.53
N VAL A 84 -2.87 9.29 -12.35
CA VAL A 84 -1.98 9.95 -13.33
C VAL A 84 -0.87 10.71 -12.63
N ASN A 85 -1.18 11.47 -11.57
CA ASN A 85 -0.19 12.20 -10.80
C ASN A 85 0.82 11.25 -10.12
N ASP A 86 0.36 10.13 -9.56
CA ASP A 86 1.25 9.13 -8.97
C ASP A 86 2.18 8.50 -10.01
N LEU A 87 1.65 8.22 -11.21
CA LEU A 87 2.46 7.71 -12.33
C LEU A 87 3.52 8.73 -12.76
N LEU A 88 3.15 10.01 -12.93
CA LEU A 88 4.07 11.07 -13.29
C LEU A 88 5.16 11.28 -12.24
N ARG A 89 4.81 11.24 -10.96
CA ARG A 89 5.78 11.29 -9.87
C ARG A 89 6.81 10.16 -9.97
N ARG A 90 6.36 8.93 -10.17
CA ARG A 90 7.26 7.76 -10.34
C ARG A 90 8.19 7.93 -11.54
N GLN A 91 7.67 8.37 -12.68
CA GLN A 91 8.50 8.64 -13.86
C GLN A 91 9.54 9.73 -13.61
N ASN A 92 9.17 10.81 -12.91
CA ASN A 92 10.10 11.87 -12.56
C ASN A 92 11.23 11.36 -11.65
N TYR A 93 10.92 10.51 -10.65
CA TYR A 93 11.95 9.90 -9.80
C TYR A 93 12.95 9.06 -10.62
N ILE A 94 12.45 8.19 -11.51
CA ILE A 94 13.32 7.37 -12.36
C ILE A 94 14.22 8.27 -13.23
N SER A 95 13.66 9.29 -13.88
CA SER A 95 14.41 10.20 -14.74
C SER A 95 15.47 10.99 -13.98
N GLN A 96 15.15 11.50 -12.80
CA GLN A 96 16.09 12.24 -11.95
C GLN A 96 17.22 11.32 -11.45
N SER A 97 16.89 10.08 -11.05
CA SER A 97 17.88 9.10 -10.61
C SER A 97 18.86 8.76 -11.72
N LEU A 98 18.38 8.57 -12.95
CA LEU A 98 19.25 8.34 -14.12
C LEU A 98 20.16 9.54 -14.42
N LEU A 99 19.65 10.78 -14.30
CA LEU A 99 20.44 11.97 -14.49
C LEU A 99 21.56 12.12 -13.43
N ARG A 100 21.31 11.73 -12.18
CA ARG A 100 22.35 11.73 -11.12
C ARG A 100 23.52 10.83 -11.52
N PHE A 101 23.27 9.60 -11.94
CA PHE A 101 24.33 8.69 -12.39
C PHE A 101 25.16 9.22 -13.58
N LEU A 102 24.60 10.13 -14.37
CA LEU A 102 25.32 10.73 -15.51
C LEU A 102 26.19 11.93 -15.11
N HIS A 103 25.93 12.54 -13.97
CA HIS A 103 26.56 13.81 -13.58
C HIS A 103 27.41 13.70 -12.30
N ASP A 104 27.29 12.65 -11.53
CA ASP A 104 28.00 12.47 -10.29
C ASP A 104 29.01 11.30 -10.43
N ASP A 105 30.27 11.58 -10.05
CA ASP A 105 31.33 10.56 -10.05
C ASP A 105 31.25 9.65 -8.81
N ASP A 106 30.49 10.03 -7.77
CA ASP A 106 30.28 9.24 -6.56
C ASP A 106 29.03 8.34 -6.67
N VAL A 107 29.23 7.16 -7.21
CA VAL A 107 28.19 6.13 -7.40
C VAL A 107 27.53 5.75 -6.07
N ASP A 108 28.29 5.64 -4.98
CA ASP A 108 27.76 5.25 -3.67
C ASP A 108 26.78 6.29 -3.13
N SER A 109 27.11 7.58 -3.23
CA SER A 109 26.21 8.67 -2.88
C SER A 109 24.95 8.64 -3.73
N CYS A 110 25.05 8.44 -5.04
CA CYS A 110 23.90 8.32 -5.94
C CYS A 110 22.97 7.17 -5.53
N ILE A 111 23.52 5.99 -5.22
CA ILE A 111 22.74 4.84 -4.76
C ILE A 111 22.02 5.17 -3.44
N MET A 112 22.69 5.77 -2.47
CA MET A 112 22.09 6.14 -1.19
C MET A 112 20.95 7.15 -1.36
N GLU A 113 21.08 8.13 -2.25
CA GLU A 113 20.00 9.08 -2.56
C GLU A 113 18.80 8.38 -3.20
N ILE A 114 19.02 7.49 -4.16
CA ILE A 114 17.97 6.69 -4.80
C ILE A 114 17.22 5.85 -3.77
N LEU A 115 17.93 5.19 -2.86
CA LEU A 115 17.30 4.40 -1.80
C LEU A 115 16.47 5.28 -0.84
N ASN A 116 16.92 6.49 -0.51
CA ASN A 116 16.15 7.47 0.26
C ASN A 116 14.87 7.92 -0.48
N ASP A 117 14.97 8.15 -1.78
CA ASP A 117 13.82 8.49 -2.62
C ASP A 117 12.80 7.34 -2.65
N VAL A 118 13.25 6.10 -2.80
CA VAL A 118 12.41 4.89 -2.76
C VAL A 118 11.76 4.74 -1.38
N LEU A 119 12.52 4.89 -0.29
CA LEU A 119 11.99 4.83 1.07
C LEU A 119 10.85 5.84 1.27
N SER A 120 11.05 7.09 0.81
CA SER A 120 10.08 8.17 0.90
C SER A 120 8.85 7.92 0.03
N LEU A 121 9.04 7.41 -1.20
CA LEU A 121 7.99 7.15 -2.17
C LEU A 121 7.01 6.06 -1.69
N TYR A 122 7.56 5.01 -1.07
CA TYR A 122 6.77 3.87 -0.60
C TYR A 122 6.40 3.96 0.88
N GLN A 123 6.88 5.01 1.59
CA GLN A 123 6.67 5.18 3.04
C GLN A 123 7.06 3.91 3.82
N GLY A 124 8.14 3.27 3.38
CA GLY A 124 8.65 2.04 3.95
C GLY A 124 9.43 2.28 5.24
N GLY A 125 9.64 1.23 6.02
CA GLY A 125 10.55 1.26 7.18
C GLY A 125 12.01 1.11 6.77
N ARG A 126 12.30 0.36 5.69
CA ARG A 126 13.66 0.02 5.26
C ARG A 126 13.70 -0.24 3.76
N VAL A 127 14.79 0.19 3.13
CA VAL A 127 15.15 -0.15 1.75
C VAL A 127 16.62 -0.59 1.74
N TYR A 128 16.94 -1.65 1.02
CA TYR A 128 18.30 -2.16 0.93
C TYR A 128 18.59 -2.78 -0.44
N ILE A 129 19.89 -2.94 -0.71
CA ILE A 129 20.42 -3.72 -1.82
C ILE A 129 21.23 -4.85 -1.24
N PHE A 130 20.99 -6.05 -1.74
CA PHE A 130 21.81 -7.23 -1.53
C PHE A 130 22.51 -7.62 -2.82
N GLU A 131 23.76 -8.01 -2.70
CA GLU A 131 24.55 -8.51 -3.82
C GLU A 131 24.95 -9.96 -3.59
N TYR A 132 24.89 -10.76 -4.65
CA TYR A 132 25.43 -12.11 -4.64
C TYR A 132 26.92 -12.08 -4.83
N ASN A 133 27.64 -13.04 -4.20
CA ASN A 133 29.02 -13.29 -4.54
C ASN A 133 29.13 -13.92 -5.95
N GLU A 134 30.37 -13.97 -6.51
CA GLU A 134 30.62 -14.45 -7.88
C GLU A 134 30.06 -15.85 -8.15
N ASN A 135 30.08 -16.72 -7.15
CA ASN A 135 29.66 -18.13 -7.25
C ASN A 135 28.17 -18.36 -6.85
N TYR A 136 27.41 -17.31 -6.53
CA TYR A 136 26.03 -17.41 -6.07
C TYR A 136 25.80 -18.33 -4.85
N THR A 137 26.79 -18.42 -3.97
CA THR A 137 26.72 -19.23 -2.74
C THR A 137 26.26 -18.42 -1.53
N HIS A 138 26.50 -17.11 -1.56
CA HIS A 138 26.16 -16.18 -0.49
C HIS A 138 25.68 -14.85 -1.08
N HIS A 139 24.91 -14.12 -0.29
CA HIS A 139 24.57 -12.73 -0.56
C HIS A 139 24.84 -11.85 0.66
N SER A 140 25.06 -10.56 0.45
CA SER A 140 25.37 -9.59 1.50
C SER A 140 24.61 -8.29 1.25
N CYS A 141 24.14 -7.65 2.32
CA CYS A 141 23.57 -6.32 2.24
C CYS A 141 24.68 -5.29 2.00
N THR A 142 24.70 -4.66 0.82
CA THR A 142 25.70 -3.65 0.45
C THR A 142 25.24 -2.23 0.77
N TYR A 143 23.96 -1.95 0.61
CA TYR A 143 23.37 -0.65 0.93
C TYR A 143 22.10 -0.81 1.75
N GLU A 144 21.90 0.10 2.71
CA GLU A 144 20.70 0.12 3.54
C GLU A 144 20.37 1.55 3.94
N VAL A 145 19.08 1.92 3.77
CA VAL A 145 18.48 3.13 4.28
C VAL A 145 17.27 2.77 5.14
N VAL A 146 17.12 3.42 6.28
CA VAL A 146 16.03 3.17 7.23
C VAL A 146 15.30 4.46 7.58
N SER A 147 14.00 4.36 7.86
CA SER A 147 13.22 5.47 8.40
C SER A 147 13.57 5.72 9.87
N GLU A 148 13.17 6.87 10.39
CA GLU A 148 13.36 7.21 11.80
C GLU A 148 12.73 6.17 12.71
N GLY A 149 13.47 5.74 13.73
CA GLY A 149 13.04 4.72 14.70
C GLY A 149 13.21 3.27 14.24
N VAL A 150 13.66 3.01 13.01
CA VAL A 150 13.96 1.65 12.51
C VAL A 150 15.45 1.33 12.66
N SER A 151 15.75 0.15 13.21
CA SER A 151 17.15 -0.31 13.38
C SER A 151 17.79 -0.67 12.04
N LYS A 152 19.09 -0.35 11.90
CA LYS A 152 19.91 -0.82 10.78
C LYS A 152 20.32 -2.27 10.99
N GLU A 153 20.18 -3.07 9.96
CA GLU A 153 20.50 -4.50 9.98
C GLU A 153 21.66 -4.89 9.02
N LYS A 154 22.15 -3.96 8.20
CA LYS A 154 23.20 -4.19 7.21
C LYS A 154 24.38 -4.99 7.77
N ASN A 155 24.90 -4.62 8.95
CA ASN A 155 26.08 -5.27 9.52
C ASN A 155 25.82 -6.72 9.99
N LYS A 156 24.58 -7.08 10.23
CA LYS A 156 24.17 -8.44 10.62
C LYS A 156 23.83 -9.31 9.40
N GLN A 157 23.60 -8.67 8.27
CA GLN A 157 23.14 -9.32 7.03
C GLN A 157 24.30 -9.41 6.03
N GLN A 158 25.38 -10.06 6.47
CA GLN A 158 26.59 -10.24 5.68
C GLN A 158 26.87 -11.72 5.46
N SER A 159 27.24 -12.08 4.23
CA SER A 159 27.62 -13.43 3.86
C SER A 159 26.58 -14.49 4.21
N ILE A 160 25.29 -14.17 3.96
CA ILE A 160 24.18 -15.09 4.20
C ILE A 160 24.23 -16.21 3.15
N PRO A 161 24.29 -17.47 3.56
CA PRO A 161 24.26 -18.60 2.62
C PRO A 161 22.94 -18.66 1.85
N VAL A 162 23.01 -18.87 0.54
CA VAL A 162 21.83 -18.96 -0.34
C VAL A 162 20.86 -20.06 0.09
N ASN A 163 21.37 -21.15 0.70
CA ASN A 163 20.55 -22.25 1.19
C ASN A 163 19.73 -21.90 2.43
N GLU A 164 20.07 -20.84 3.19
CA GLU A 164 19.27 -20.35 4.32
C GLU A 164 18.07 -19.52 3.88
N THR A 165 18.09 -19.01 2.63
CA THR A 165 17.01 -18.25 2.01
C THR A 165 16.69 -18.83 0.62
N ARG A 166 16.55 -20.14 0.57
CA ARG A 166 16.51 -20.91 -0.68
C ARG A 166 15.36 -20.52 -1.59
N TRP A 167 14.14 -20.51 -1.07
CA TRP A 167 12.95 -20.16 -1.84
C TRP A 167 13.08 -18.75 -2.42
N TRP A 168 13.53 -17.82 -1.60
CA TRP A 168 13.77 -16.43 -1.98
C TRP A 168 14.76 -16.31 -3.12
N CYS A 169 15.93 -16.91 -2.95
CA CYS A 169 16.99 -16.87 -3.95
C CYS A 169 16.55 -17.54 -5.28
N GLU A 170 15.80 -18.63 -5.24
CA GLU A 170 15.27 -19.28 -6.44
C GLU A 170 14.31 -18.35 -7.22
N GLN A 171 13.43 -17.59 -6.54
CA GLN A 171 12.55 -16.60 -7.18
C GLN A 171 13.39 -15.49 -7.83
N ILE A 172 14.29 -14.87 -7.07
CA ILE A 172 15.12 -13.74 -7.53
C ILE A 172 16.03 -14.16 -8.69
N LEU A 173 16.73 -15.27 -8.58
CA LEU A 173 17.63 -15.76 -9.62
C LEU A 173 16.89 -16.19 -10.89
N SER A 174 15.60 -16.52 -10.80
CA SER A 174 14.74 -16.73 -11.96
C SER A 174 14.19 -15.43 -12.59
N GLY A 175 14.61 -14.26 -12.09
CA GLY A 175 14.19 -12.95 -12.57
C GLY A 175 12.79 -12.53 -12.08
N LYS A 176 12.22 -13.21 -11.08
CA LYS A 176 10.87 -12.92 -10.57
C LYS A 176 10.91 -11.98 -9.38
N PRO A 177 10.12 -10.89 -9.36
CA PRO A 177 9.97 -10.07 -8.17
C PRO A 177 9.12 -10.80 -7.11
N ILE A 178 9.39 -10.49 -5.84
CA ILE A 178 8.60 -10.96 -4.69
C ILE A 178 7.81 -9.77 -4.16
N ILE A 179 6.48 -9.88 -4.09
CA ILE A 179 5.60 -8.83 -3.57
C ILE A 179 4.66 -9.47 -2.55
N LEU A 180 4.82 -9.09 -1.28
CA LEU A 180 4.03 -9.59 -0.17
C LEU A 180 3.35 -8.43 0.55
N THR A 181 2.03 -8.41 0.55
CA THR A 181 1.24 -7.48 1.36
C THR A 181 1.05 -7.99 2.80
N SER A 182 1.37 -9.25 3.04
CA SER A 182 1.44 -9.91 4.34
C SER A 182 2.39 -11.10 4.24
N LEU A 183 3.19 -11.36 5.29
CA LEU A 183 4.07 -12.54 5.35
C LEU A 183 3.31 -13.88 5.26
N LYS A 184 2.01 -13.89 5.58
CA LYS A 184 1.15 -15.07 5.44
C LYS A 184 0.96 -15.53 3.99
N GLN A 185 1.41 -14.76 3.02
CA GLN A 185 1.39 -15.12 1.59
C GLN A 185 2.61 -15.95 1.19
N LEU A 186 3.62 -16.07 2.07
CA LEU A 186 4.74 -16.97 1.84
C LEU A 186 4.25 -18.42 1.79
N PRO A 187 4.75 -19.23 0.84
CA PRO A 187 4.42 -20.63 0.77
C PRO A 187 5.09 -21.43 1.91
N GLU A 188 4.64 -22.65 2.15
CA GLU A 188 5.18 -23.51 3.23
C GLU A 188 6.68 -23.79 3.06
N GLU A 189 7.18 -23.83 1.81
CA GLU A 189 8.60 -24.04 1.50
C GLU A 189 9.50 -22.87 1.92
N ALA A 190 8.91 -21.70 2.21
CA ALA A 190 9.60 -20.48 2.66
C ALA A 190 9.46 -20.23 4.17
N GLU A 191 9.36 -21.29 4.97
CA GLU A 191 9.20 -21.20 6.43
C GLU A 191 10.40 -20.51 7.11
N ASP A 192 11.61 -20.75 6.62
CA ASP A 192 12.82 -20.15 7.17
C ASP A 192 12.87 -18.64 6.86
N GLU A 193 12.52 -18.26 5.65
CA GLU A 193 12.34 -16.84 5.26
C GLU A 193 11.25 -16.17 6.10
N TYR A 194 10.13 -16.86 6.34
CA TYR A 194 9.07 -16.33 7.20
C TYR A 194 9.60 -16.01 8.60
N LYS A 195 10.29 -16.96 9.24
CA LYS A 195 10.87 -16.77 10.58
C LYS A 195 11.88 -15.63 10.62
N PHE A 196 12.72 -15.54 9.58
CA PHE A 196 13.72 -14.49 9.46
C PHE A 196 13.10 -13.11 9.32
N LEU A 197 12.06 -12.96 8.52
CA LEU A 197 11.36 -11.70 8.29
C LEU A 197 10.50 -11.29 9.50
N ASP A 198 9.80 -12.24 10.10
CA ASP A 198 8.96 -12.03 11.29
C ASP A 198 9.79 -11.57 12.50
N ALA A 199 10.98 -12.15 12.69
CA ALA A 199 11.93 -11.74 13.74
C ALA A 199 12.42 -10.29 13.60
N GLN A 200 12.36 -9.72 12.39
CA GLN A 200 12.69 -8.32 12.11
C GLN A 200 11.46 -7.39 12.16
N GLY A 201 10.27 -7.91 12.48
CA GLY A 201 9.02 -7.17 12.49
C GLY A 201 8.52 -6.72 11.12
N ILE A 202 8.95 -7.40 10.05
CA ILE A 202 8.54 -7.10 8.68
C ILE A 202 7.11 -7.65 8.48
N CYS A 203 6.19 -6.78 8.08
CA CYS A 203 4.79 -7.15 7.83
C CYS A 203 4.50 -7.33 6.33
N SER A 204 5.14 -6.53 5.49
CA SER A 204 4.99 -6.51 4.04
C SER A 204 6.30 -6.12 3.39
N LEU A 205 6.53 -6.57 2.16
CA LEU A 205 7.75 -6.24 1.43
C LEU A 205 7.56 -6.33 -0.08
N MET A 206 8.49 -5.68 -0.79
CA MET A 206 8.63 -5.79 -2.23
C MET A 206 10.11 -5.93 -2.56
N VAL A 207 10.46 -6.92 -3.35
CA VAL A 207 11.84 -7.19 -3.79
C VAL A 207 11.85 -7.38 -5.29
N ALA A 208 12.84 -6.82 -5.94
CA ALA A 208 13.07 -6.97 -7.36
C ALA A 208 14.50 -7.45 -7.63
N PRO A 209 14.70 -8.35 -8.60
CA PRO A 209 16.04 -8.72 -9.04
C PRO A 209 16.74 -7.53 -9.69
N LEU A 210 18.02 -7.34 -9.36
CA LEU A 210 18.90 -6.35 -9.98
C LEU A 210 19.68 -7.03 -11.11
N MET A 211 19.44 -6.56 -12.34
CA MET A 211 19.93 -7.18 -13.56
C MET A 211 21.12 -6.39 -14.14
N ALA A 212 22.15 -7.10 -14.56
CA ALA A 212 23.22 -6.57 -15.41
C ALA A 212 23.26 -7.41 -16.70
N GLY A 213 22.61 -6.92 -17.78
CA GLY A 213 22.30 -7.73 -18.95
C GLY A 213 21.33 -8.87 -18.59
N ASP A 214 21.70 -10.10 -18.91
CA ASP A 214 20.89 -11.29 -18.60
C ASP A 214 21.24 -11.92 -17.23
N ARG A 215 22.14 -11.29 -16.49
CA ARG A 215 22.63 -11.81 -15.20
C ARG A 215 22.01 -11.07 -14.04
N VAL A 216 21.43 -11.82 -13.09
CA VAL A 216 21.04 -11.27 -11.78
C VAL A 216 22.31 -11.12 -10.93
N TRP A 217 22.61 -9.91 -10.46
CA TRP A 217 23.76 -9.66 -9.59
C TRP A 217 23.36 -9.38 -8.13
N GLY A 218 22.07 -9.08 -7.90
CA GLY A 218 21.57 -8.76 -6.58
C GLY A 218 20.04 -8.58 -6.55
N PHE A 219 19.53 -8.00 -5.49
CA PHE A 219 18.13 -7.66 -5.31
C PHE A 219 17.94 -6.51 -4.34
#